data_cc67ce948c60522e496334c0c571ba03
#
_entry.id   cc67ce948c60522e496334c0c571ba03
#
_cell.length_a   1.000
_cell.length_b   1.000
_cell.length_c   1.000
_cell.angle_alpha   90.00
_cell.angle_beta   90.00
_cell.angle_gamma   90.00
#
_symmetry.space_group_name_H-M   'P 1'
#
loop_
_entity.id
_entity.type
_entity.pdbx_description
1 polymer ?
#
loop_
_entity_poly.entity_id
_entity_poly.type
_entity_poly.pdbx_seq_one_letter_code
_entity_poly.pdbx_strand_id
1 'polypeptide(L)'
;MSGHDAPLVDSHFHVYTTHMPLAKTAWHHPDHDASIEQCLATLDAHGVTFGVISAASLYGTYNDYVRQALRTHKRLRGTAMIDPAWDVYQLERMRDDGFVGLRFLWRPLEEIPDLGSESYRRLLRRCADLGWHIHLTDRPHRIDATIRAIEAAGVRVVLDHIGLIDTEAGIDDPGFRAILAAIERGRTWVKLSAGFRFRQP
;
A
#
# COMPACT_ATOMS: atom_id res chain seq x y z
N MET A 1 15.40 19.30 29.70
CA MET A 1 15.20 17.87 29.29
C MET A 1 14.66 17.91 27.88
N SER A 2 15.51 17.76 26.88
CA SER A 2 15.11 17.71 25.48
C SER A 2 14.38 16.39 25.25
N GLY A 3 13.04 16.44 25.15
CA GLY A 3 12.28 15.33 24.66
C GLY A 3 12.81 14.97 23.27
N HIS A 4 13.28 13.75 23.09
CA HIS A 4 13.50 13.23 21.76
C HIS A 4 12.10 13.09 21.14
N ASP A 5 11.71 14.05 20.33
CA ASP A 5 10.51 13.91 19.52
C ASP A 5 10.71 12.68 18.63
N ALA A 6 9.78 11.70 18.76
CA ALA A 6 9.82 10.55 17.91
C ALA A 6 9.75 10.98 16.44
N PRO A 7 10.51 10.35 15.53
CA PRO A 7 10.50 10.73 14.14
C PRO A 7 9.09 10.59 13.52
N LEU A 8 8.60 11.62 12.85
CA LEU A 8 7.35 11.56 12.13
C LEU A 8 7.51 10.73 10.85
N VAL A 9 6.51 9.90 10.56
CA VAL A 9 6.49 9.06 9.36
C VAL A 9 5.19 9.32 8.59
N ASP A 10 5.30 9.78 7.34
CA ASP A 10 4.18 9.72 6.41
C ASP A 10 4.14 8.33 5.78
N SER A 11 3.09 7.57 6.06
CA SER A 11 2.95 6.19 5.61
C SER A 11 2.21 6.03 4.28
N HIS A 12 1.77 7.13 3.63
CA HIS A 12 1.03 7.04 2.37
C HIS A 12 1.06 8.33 1.55
N PHE A 13 1.94 8.40 0.59
CA PHE A 13 1.88 9.38 -0.50
C PHE A 13 2.27 8.72 -1.82
N HIS A 14 2.04 9.42 -2.92
CA HIS A 14 2.38 8.96 -4.26
C HIS A 14 3.38 9.89 -4.91
N VAL A 15 4.28 9.33 -5.72
CA VAL A 15 5.17 10.10 -6.58
C VAL A 15 4.93 9.68 -8.02
N TYR A 16 4.84 10.67 -8.91
CA TYR A 16 4.65 10.43 -10.34
C TYR A 16 5.00 11.66 -11.16
N THR A 17 5.19 11.44 -12.45
CA THR A 17 5.28 12.49 -13.46
C THR A 17 4.29 12.21 -14.59
N THR A 18 3.90 13.26 -15.31
CA THR A 18 3.01 13.16 -16.46
C THR A 18 3.60 12.34 -17.61
N HIS A 19 4.92 12.11 -17.59
CA HIS A 19 5.62 11.30 -18.60
C HIS A 19 5.69 9.81 -18.28
N MET A 20 5.26 9.39 -17.09
CA MET A 20 5.27 7.98 -16.73
C MET A 20 4.24 7.18 -17.54
N PRO A 21 4.58 5.94 -17.95
CA PRO A 21 3.66 5.11 -18.72
C PRO A 21 2.46 4.69 -17.88
N LEU A 22 1.27 5.06 -18.32
CA LEU A 22 0.02 4.66 -17.66
C LEU A 22 -0.31 3.19 -17.93
N ALA A 23 -0.87 2.53 -16.93
CA ALA A 23 -1.43 1.21 -17.08
C ALA A 23 -2.65 1.23 -18.02
N LYS A 24 -2.92 0.13 -18.72
CA LYS A 24 -4.12 -0.01 -19.56
C LYS A 24 -5.43 0.20 -18.78
N THR A 25 -5.40 -0.04 -17.48
CA THR A 25 -6.53 0.13 -16.55
C THR A 25 -6.55 1.48 -15.85
N ALA A 26 -5.70 2.43 -16.26
CA ALA A 26 -5.68 3.75 -15.65
C ALA A 26 -7.03 4.45 -15.89
N TRP A 27 -7.64 4.86 -14.79
CA TRP A 27 -8.95 5.53 -14.79
C TRP A 27 -8.85 7.05 -14.85
N HIS A 28 -7.64 7.59 -14.75
CA HIS A 28 -7.34 9.02 -14.75
C HIS A 28 -5.96 9.25 -15.38
N HIS A 29 -5.80 10.39 -16.04
CA HIS A 29 -4.56 10.90 -16.60
C HIS A 29 -4.18 12.16 -15.84
N PRO A 30 -3.15 12.12 -14.97
CA PRO A 30 -2.69 13.33 -14.28
C PRO A 30 -2.22 14.39 -15.26
N ASP A 31 -2.61 15.62 -15.02
CA ASP A 31 -2.21 16.81 -15.79
C ASP A 31 -1.08 17.61 -15.13
N HIS A 32 -0.58 17.10 -14.00
CA HIS A 32 0.52 17.68 -13.24
C HIS A 32 1.42 16.59 -12.68
N ASP A 33 2.62 16.99 -12.30
CA ASP A 33 3.58 16.12 -11.63
C ASP A 33 3.39 16.20 -10.10
N ALA A 34 3.59 15.06 -9.43
CA ALA A 34 3.92 14.98 -8.02
C ALA A 34 5.33 14.37 -7.92
N SER A 35 6.33 15.17 -8.27
CA SER A 35 7.71 14.67 -8.34
C SER A 35 8.25 14.33 -6.97
N ILE A 36 9.32 13.51 -6.95
CA ILE A 36 9.97 13.15 -5.68
C ILE A 36 10.48 14.39 -4.94
N GLU A 37 11.00 15.39 -5.65
CA GLU A 37 11.52 16.64 -5.09
C GLU A 37 10.39 17.46 -4.46
N GLN A 38 9.23 17.56 -5.12
CA GLN A 38 8.06 18.25 -4.58
C GLN A 38 7.53 17.55 -3.32
N CYS A 39 7.46 16.21 -3.35
CA CYS A 39 7.03 15.44 -2.20
C CYS A 39 8.01 15.57 -1.03
N LEU A 40 9.31 15.52 -1.27
CA LEU A 40 10.32 15.73 -0.23
C LEU A 40 10.23 17.12 0.37
N ALA A 41 10.06 18.15 -0.44
CA ALA A 41 9.86 19.52 0.05
C ALA A 41 8.62 19.63 0.95
N THR A 42 7.54 18.93 0.59
CA THR A 42 6.32 18.87 1.43
C THR A 42 6.58 18.16 2.76
N LEU A 43 7.27 17.02 2.74
CA LEU A 43 7.64 16.29 3.97
C LEU A 43 8.52 17.19 4.89
N ASP A 44 9.50 17.88 4.31
CA ASP A 44 10.39 18.76 5.05
C ASP A 44 9.65 19.95 5.66
N ALA A 45 8.75 20.58 4.92
CA ALA A 45 7.92 21.70 5.40
C ALA A 45 7.03 21.30 6.60
N HIS A 46 6.72 20.02 6.74
CA HIS A 46 5.90 19.50 7.85
C HIS A 46 6.71 18.72 8.91
N GLY A 47 8.05 18.77 8.86
CA GLY A 47 8.91 18.08 9.82
C GLY A 47 8.83 16.55 9.75
N VAL A 48 8.39 15.99 8.64
CA VAL A 48 8.28 14.54 8.45
C VAL A 48 9.66 13.95 8.14
N THR A 49 10.12 13.06 9.01
CA THR A 49 11.46 12.47 8.94
C THR A 49 11.55 11.36 7.90
N PHE A 50 10.57 10.47 7.87
CA PHE A 50 10.53 9.30 6.98
C PHE A 50 9.24 9.25 6.18
N GLY A 51 9.30 8.63 5.00
CA GLY A 51 8.13 8.48 4.16
C GLY A 51 8.01 7.11 3.51
N VAL A 52 6.78 6.66 3.29
CA VAL A 52 6.48 5.43 2.53
C VAL A 52 5.70 5.79 1.27
N ILE A 53 6.37 5.64 0.12
CA ILE A 53 5.73 5.82 -1.19
C ILE A 53 4.80 4.62 -1.43
N SER A 54 3.52 4.88 -1.52
CA SER A 54 2.54 3.86 -1.89
C SER A 54 2.46 3.75 -3.42
N ALA A 55 2.48 2.54 -3.96
CA ALA A 55 2.36 2.35 -5.41
C ALA A 55 1.08 3.01 -5.94
N ALA A 56 1.20 3.90 -6.92
CA ALA A 56 0.06 4.56 -7.53
C ALA A 56 -0.60 3.64 -8.57
N SER A 57 -1.91 3.39 -8.41
CA SER A 57 -2.66 2.43 -9.25
C SER A 57 -2.64 2.76 -10.74
N LEU A 58 -2.50 4.04 -11.09
CA LEU A 58 -2.49 4.51 -12.46
C LEU A 58 -1.35 3.92 -13.30
N TYR A 59 -0.26 3.51 -12.66
CA TYR A 59 0.96 3.05 -13.34
C TYR A 59 1.14 1.53 -13.28
N GLY A 60 0.19 0.80 -12.65
CA GLY A 60 0.21 -0.66 -12.59
C GLY A 60 1.54 -1.18 -12.05
N THR A 61 2.20 -2.04 -12.84
CA THR A 61 3.48 -2.66 -12.47
C THR A 61 4.72 -1.83 -12.83
N TYR A 62 4.56 -0.60 -13.31
CA TYR A 62 5.68 0.30 -13.52
C TYR A 62 6.17 0.87 -12.20
N ASN A 63 7.36 0.46 -11.78
CA ASN A 63 7.93 0.84 -10.49
C ASN A 63 9.27 1.61 -10.62
N ASP A 64 9.76 1.89 -11.82
CA ASP A 64 11.13 2.38 -12.01
C ASP A 64 11.36 3.77 -11.40
N TYR A 65 10.38 4.67 -11.48
CA TYR A 65 10.49 5.99 -10.87
C TYR A 65 10.57 5.90 -9.33
N VAL A 66 9.73 5.05 -8.73
CA VAL A 66 9.80 4.79 -7.28
C VAL A 66 11.14 4.16 -6.90
N ARG A 67 11.63 3.17 -7.67
CA ARG A 67 12.95 2.56 -7.44
C ARG A 67 14.08 3.58 -7.43
N GLN A 68 14.08 4.49 -8.41
CA GLN A 68 15.07 5.57 -8.46
C GLN A 68 14.99 6.46 -7.20
N ALA A 69 13.79 6.85 -6.79
CA ALA A 69 13.58 7.64 -5.58
C ALA A 69 14.13 6.94 -4.33
N LEU A 70 13.84 5.64 -4.15
CA LEU A 70 14.28 4.86 -2.99
C LEU A 70 15.81 4.66 -2.95
N ARG A 71 16.45 4.48 -4.10
CA ARG A 71 17.92 4.38 -4.20
C ARG A 71 18.60 5.67 -3.80
N THR A 72 18.01 6.80 -4.17
CA THR A 72 18.57 8.13 -3.96
C THR A 72 18.30 8.65 -2.55
N HIS A 73 17.11 8.41 -2.01
CA HIS A 73 16.65 9.00 -0.75
C HIS A 73 16.44 7.97 0.35
N LYS A 74 17.46 7.75 1.19
CA LYS A 74 17.48 6.67 2.21
C LYS A 74 16.45 6.80 3.34
N ARG A 75 15.82 7.97 3.49
CA ARG A 75 14.69 8.20 4.41
C ARG A 75 13.34 7.70 3.85
N LEU A 76 13.33 7.20 2.61
CA LEU A 76 12.12 6.70 1.98
C LEU A 76 12.09 5.17 1.94
N ARG A 77 10.87 4.64 1.99
CA ARG A 77 10.53 3.25 1.67
C ARG A 77 9.39 3.25 0.66
N GLY A 78 9.13 2.12 0.03
CA GLY A 78 8.06 2.04 -0.95
C GLY A 78 7.34 0.70 -0.94
N THR A 79 6.11 0.73 -1.47
CA THR A 79 5.40 -0.49 -1.87
C THR A 79 5.26 -0.52 -3.37
N ALA A 80 5.12 -1.73 -3.94
CA ALA A 80 5.02 -1.94 -5.36
C ALA A 80 3.73 -2.68 -5.75
N MET A 81 3.27 -2.47 -6.96
CA MET A 81 2.36 -3.39 -7.64
C MET A 81 3.20 -4.22 -8.62
N ILE A 82 3.04 -5.54 -8.62
CA ILE A 82 3.84 -6.45 -9.44
C ILE A 82 2.96 -7.55 -10.04
N ASP A 83 3.48 -8.23 -11.05
CA ASP A 83 2.93 -9.48 -11.51
C ASP A 83 3.30 -10.60 -10.49
N PRO A 84 2.34 -11.40 -10.02
CA PRO A 84 2.61 -12.48 -9.06
C PRO A 84 3.58 -13.55 -9.59
N ALA A 85 3.81 -13.60 -10.89
CA ALA A 85 4.77 -14.51 -11.52
C ALA A 85 6.24 -14.06 -11.39
N TRP A 86 6.51 -12.83 -10.93
CA TRP A 86 7.89 -12.36 -10.76
C TRP A 86 8.70 -13.30 -9.88
N ASP A 87 9.97 -13.49 -10.24
CA ASP A 87 10.86 -14.39 -9.51
C ASP A 87 11.38 -13.79 -8.19
N VAL A 88 12.02 -14.62 -7.37
CA VAL A 88 12.54 -14.18 -6.08
C VAL A 88 13.66 -13.15 -6.22
N TYR A 89 14.50 -13.27 -7.26
CA TYR A 89 15.63 -12.35 -7.48
C TYR A 89 15.16 -10.93 -7.82
N GLN A 90 14.02 -10.81 -8.52
CA GLN A 90 13.41 -9.51 -8.78
C GLN A 90 12.94 -8.86 -7.47
N LEU A 91 12.31 -9.63 -6.58
CA LEU A 91 11.84 -9.15 -5.28
C LEU A 91 13.00 -8.79 -4.34
N GLU A 92 14.06 -9.61 -4.32
CA GLU A 92 15.26 -9.31 -3.52
C GLU A 92 15.93 -8.01 -3.97
N ARG A 93 16.09 -7.80 -5.27
CA ARG A 93 16.60 -6.52 -5.80
C ARG A 93 15.70 -5.33 -5.40
N MET A 94 14.38 -5.51 -5.42
CA MET A 94 13.47 -4.45 -4.96
C MET A 94 13.61 -4.18 -3.46
N ARG A 95 13.77 -5.23 -2.62
CA ARG A 95 14.09 -5.06 -1.20
C ARG A 95 15.36 -4.24 -1.02
N ASP A 96 16.41 -4.55 -1.75
CA ASP A 96 17.71 -3.87 -1.66
C ASP A 96 17.60 -2.40 -2.15
N ASP A 97 16.69 -2.12 -3.07
CA ASP A 97 16.34 -0.75 -3.49
C ASP A 97 15.57 0.02 -2.41
N GLY A 98 14.92 -0.66 -1.45
CA GLY A 98 14.17 -0.02 -0.34
C GLY A 98 12.66 -0.28 -0.34
N PHE A 99 12.17 -1.22 -1.15
CA PHE A 99 10.78 -1.67 -1.04
C PHE A 99 10.57 -2.51 0.22
N VAL A 100 9.43 -2.31 0.86
CA VAL A 100 9.06 -2.97 2.12
C VAL A 100 7.72 -3.69 2.04
N GLY A 101 7.11 -3.73 0.87
CA GLY A 101 5.83 -4.40 0.69
C GLY A 101 5.26 -4.28 -0.71
N LEU A 102 4.11 -4.91 -0.89
CA LEU A 102 3.31 -4.82 -2.09
C LEU A 102 2.01 -4.07 -1.82
N ARG A 103 1.36 -3.61 -2.88
CA ARG A 103 0.03 -3.02 -2.81
C ARG A 103 -0.95 -3.82 -3.65
N PHE A 104 -2.01 -4.33 -3.01
CA PHE A 104 -3.14 -4.99 -3.63
C PHE A 104 -4.32 -4.02 -3.68
N LEU A 105 -4.58 -3.46 -4.84
CA LEU A 105 -5.69 -2.54 -5.08
C LEU A 105 -6.85 -3.31 -5.69
N TRP A 106 -7.59 -4.04 -4.87
CA TRP A 106 -8.61 -4.99 -5.32
C TRP A 106 -10.06 -4.48 -5.19
N ARG A 107 -10.26 -3.35 -4.51
CA ARG A 107 -11.61 -2.76 -4.38
C ARG A 107 -12.34 -2.57 -5.71
N PRO A 108 -11.71 -2.12 -6.82
CA PRO A 108 -12.39 -1.96 -8.10
C PRO A 108 -12.75 -3.29 -8.77
N LEU A 109 -12.07 -4.38 -8.41
CA LEU A 109 -12.24 -5.66 -9.07
C LEU A 109 -13.57 -6.32 -8.64
N GLU A 110 -14.30 -6.91 -9.59
CA GLU A 110 -15.46 -7.73 -9.32
C GLU A 110 -15.03 -9.03 -8.61
N GLU A 111 -14.07 -9.70 -9.20
CA GLU A 111 -13.43 -10.90 -8.65
C GLU A 111 -11.96 -10.59 -8.34
N ILE A 112 -11.50 -11.02 -7.17
CA ILE A 112 -10.08 -10.93 -6.81
C ILE A 112 -9.34 -12.18 -7.28
N PRO A 113 -8.02 -12.07 -7.47
CA PRO A 113 -7.20 -13.25 -7.74
C PRO A 113 -7.34 -14.30 -6.64
N ASP A 114 -7.33 -15.56 -7.04
CA ASP A 114 -7.33 -16.68 -6.10
C ASP A 114 -6.01 -16.72 -5.32
N LEU A 115 -6.06 -16.35 -4.05
CA LEU A 115 -4.92 -16.39 -3.12
C LEU A 115 -4.45 -17.82 -2.83
N GLY A 116 -5.27 -18.82 -3.10
CA GLY A 116 -4.92 -20.24 -3.02
C GLY A 116 -4.17 -20.76 -4.26
N SER A 117 -4.14 -20.00 -5.36
CA SER A 117 -3.38 -20.37 -6.55
C SER A 117 -1.89 -20.49 -6.28
N GLU A 118 -1.18 -21.26 -7.09
CA GLU A 118 0.27 -21.48 -6.91
C GLU A 118 1.06 -20.17 -6.95
N SER A 119 0.73 -19.27 -7.88
CA SER A 119 1.43 -17.99 -8.04
C SER A 119 1.27 -17.10 -6.81
N TYR A 120 0.05 -16.97 -6.27
CA TYR A 120 -0.20 -16.14 -5.08
C TYR A 120 0.32 -16.76 -3.79
N ARG A 121 0.20 -18.08 -3.60
CA ARG A 121 0.82 -18.76 -2.46
C ARG A 121 2.33 -18.55 -2.45
N ARG A 122 2.98 -18.66 -3.60
CA ARG A 122 4.41 -18.42 -3.75
C ARG A 122 4.76 -16.96 -3.48
N LEU A 123 3.99 -16.02 -4.03
CA LEU A 123 4.20 -14.59 -3.80
C LEU A 123 4.07 -14.23 -2.32
N LEU A 124 3.01 -14.67 -1.66
CA LEU A 124 2.79 -14.38 -0.24
C LEU A 124 3.89 -15.00 0.64
N ARG A 125 4.33 -16.22 0.33
CA ARG A 125 5.46 -16.82 1.04
C ARG A 125 6.72 -15.98 0.90
N ARG A 126 7.04 -15.50 -0.30
CA ARG A 126 8.18 -14.61 -0.53
C ARG A 126 8.06 -13.29 0.20
N CYS A 127 6.85 -12.71 0.25
CA CYS A 127 6.60 -11.51 1.06
C CYS A 127 6.89 -11.77 2.55
N ALA A 128 6.47 -12.91 3.08
CA ALA A 128 6.75 -13.30 4.45
C ALA A 128 8.26 -13.46 4.71
N ASP A 129 8.97 -14.17 3.83
CA ASP A 129 10.41 -14.41 3.93
C ASP A 129 11.23 -13.11 3.84
N LEU A 130 10.76 -12.12 3.06
CA LEU A 130 11.36 -10.79 2.94
C LEU A 130 10.97 -9.83 4.09
N GLY A 131 10.06 -10.23 4.98
CA GLY A 131 9.50 -9.37 6.02
C GLY A 131 8.60 -8.25 5.47
N TRP A 132 8.11 -8.40 4.24
CA TRP A 132 7.25 -7.43 3.57
C TRP A 132 5.83 -7.48 4.11
N HIS A 133 5.10 -6.38 3.93
CA HIS A 133 3.68 -6.28 4.24
C HIS A 133 2.85 -6.02 2.96
N ILE A 134 1.55 -6.23 3.05
CA ILE A 134 0.63 -5.93 1.96
C ILE A 134 -0.20 -4.70 2.33
N HIS A 135 -0.11 -3.62 1.53
CA HIS A 135 -1.13 -2.57 1.51
C HIS A 135 -2.35 -3.10 0.77
N LEU A 136 -3.50 -3.07 1.41
CA LEU A 136 -4.73 -3.64 0.86
C LEU A 136 -5.84 -2.62 0.77
N THR A 137 -6.50 -2.57 -0.39
CA THR A 137 -7.86 -2.03 -0.53
C THR A 137 -8.74 -3.13 -1.11
N ASP A 138 -9.85 -3.42 -0.44
CA ASP A 138 -10.81 -4.43 -0.89
C ASP A 138 -12.24 -3.99 -0.57
N ARG A 139 -13.22 -4.75 -1.03
CA ARG A 139 -14.64 -4.49 -0.76
C ARG A 139 -15.02 -5.00 0.64
N PRO A 140 -15.89 -4.28 1.40
CA PRO A 140 -16.25 -4.64 2.76
C PRO A 140 -16.75 -6.08 2.93
N HIS A 141 -17.56 -6.58 1.99
CA HIS A 141 -18.18 -7.90 2.08
C HIS A 141 -17.19 -9.09 1.99
N ARG A 142 -15.97 -8.86 1.50
CA ARG A 142 -14.95 -9.92 1.36
C ARG A 142 -13.63 -9.63 2.07
N ILE A 143 -13.50 -8.45 2.68
CA ILE A 143 -12.24 -7.98 3.27
C ILE A 143 -11.73 -8.91 4.38
N ASP A 144 -12.62 -9.53 5.19
CA ASP A 144 -12.22 -10.47 6.24
C ASP A 144 -11.52 -11.70 5.66
N ALA A 145 -12.12 -12.31 4.64
CA ALA A 145 -11.54 -13.49 3.99
C ALA A 145 -10.17 -13.17 3.37
N THR A 146 -10.06 -12.02 2.71
CA THR A 146 -8.80 -11.55 2.11
C THR A 146 -7.72 -11.33 3.17
N ILE A 147 -8.03 -10.64 4.27
CA ILE A 147 -7.08 -10.41 5.35
C ILE A 147 -6.62 -11.75 5.94
N ARG A 148 -7.55 -12.64 6.27
CA ARG A 148 -7.22 -13.95 6.86
C ARG A 148 -6.32 -14.79 5.95
N ALA A 149 -6.56 -14.78 4.66
CA ALA A 149 -5.73 -15.52 3.70
C ALA A 149 -4.29 -14.98 3.67
N ILE A 150 -4.13 -13.64 3.71
CA ILE A 150 -2.81 -13.01 3.73
C ILE A 150 -2.10 -13.27 5.09
N GLU A 151 -2.81 -13.11 6.21
CA GLU A 151 -2.27 -13.39 7.55
C GLU A 151 -1.87 -14.86 7.73
N ALA A 152 -2.66 -15.80 7.19
CA ALA A 152 -2.36 -17.24 7.23
C ALA A 152 -1.07 -17.59 6.49
N ALA A 153 -0.72 -16.83 5.45
CA ALA A 153 0.57 -16.96 4.76
C ALA A 153 1.76 -16.35 5.53
N GLY A 154 1.54 -15.78 6.72
CA GLY A 154 2.59 -15.17 7.54
C GLY A 154 2.85 -13.69 7.22
N VAL A 155 2.07 -13.06 6.35
CA VAL A 155 2.27 -11.68 5.91
C VAL A 155 1.46 -10.70 6.76
N ARG A 156 2.02 -9.52 7.02
CA ARG A 156 1.33 -8.41 7.69
C ARG A 156 0.48 -7.64 6.69
N VAL A 157 -0.66 -7.13 7.15
CA VAL A 157 -1.58 -6.34 6.32
C VAL A 157 -1.63 -4.89 6.81
N VAL A 158 -1.68 -3.95 5.88
CA VAL A 158 -1.93 -2.54 6.14
C VAL A 158 -3.12 -2.11 5.28
N LEU A 159 -4.23 -1.80 5.92
CA LEU A 159 -5.43 -1.35 5.22
C LEU A 159 -5.32 0.13 4.87
N ASP A 160 -5.46 0.46 3.59
CA ASP A 160 -5.48 1.84 3.14
C ASP A 160 -6.82 2.51 3.51
N HIS A 161 -6.77 3.78 3.95
CA HIS A 161 -7.93 4.66 4.07
C HIS A 161 -9.06 4.06 4.91
N ILE A 162 -8.75 3.64 6.13
CA ILE A 162 -9.71 3.04 7.09
C ILE A 162 -10.45 1.82 6.49
N GLY A 163 -9.78 1.11 5.55
CA GLY A 163 -10.37 -0.03 4.84
C GLY A 163 -11.48 0.35 3.85
N LEU A 164 -11.73 1.66 3.61
CA LEU A 164 -12.81 2.16 2.74
C LEU A 164 -14.17 1.54 3.10
N ILE A 165 -14.49 1.53 4.39
CA ILE A 165 -15.74 1.01 4.96
C ILE A 165 -16.97 1.69 4.37
N ASP A 166 -18.13 1.05 4.51
CA ASP A 166 -19.40 1.67 4.22
C ASP A 166 -19.81 2.60 5.39
N THR A 167 -19.86 3.90 5.12
CA THR A 167 -20.19 4.90 6.14
C THR A 167 -21.68 4.99 6.45
N GLU A 168 -22.55 4.51 5.56
CA GLU A 168 -23.98 4.46 5.80
C GLU A 168 -24.34 3.41 6.86
N ALA A 169 -23.69 2.24 6.78
CA ALA A 169 -23.83 1.20 7.80
C ALA A 169 -23.10 1.54 9.11
N GLY A 170 -22.15 2.47 9.08
CA GLY A 170 -21.40 2.96 10.23
C GLY A 170 -20.65 1.86 10.98
N ILE A 171 -20.72 1.88 12.33
CA ILE A 171 -20.03 0.89 13.18
C ILE A 171 -20.64 -0.52 13.09
N ASP A 172 -21.81 -0.64 12.50
CA ASP A 172 -22.49 -1.93 12.31
C ASP A 172 -22.14 -2.60 10.99
N ASP A 173 -21.36 -1.94 10.11
CA ASP A 173 -20.85 -2.54 8.90
C ASP A 173 -20.04 -3.81 9.25
N PRO A 174 -20.43 -4.98 8.71
CA PRO A 174 -19.69 -6.22 8.93
C PRO A 174 -18.22 -6.15 8.50
N GLY A 175 -17.90 -5.40 7.45
CA GLY A 175 -16.54 -5.15 7.00
C GLY A 175 -15.74 -4.34 8.01
N PHE A 176 -16.35 -3.33 8.64
CA PHE A 176 -15.71 -2.55 9.69
C PHE A 176 -15.43 -3.40 10.93
N ARG A 177 -16.40 -4.21 11.37
CA ARG A 177 -16.19 -5.15 12.48
C ARG A 177 -15.10 -6.18 12.20
N ALA A 178 -15.03 -6.67 10.96
CA ALA A 178 -13.95 -7.58 10.53
C ALA A 178 -12.57 -6.91 10.59
N ILE A 179 -12.48 -5.62 10.23
CA ILE A 179 -11.25 -4.82 10.33
C ILE A 179 -10.83 -4.69 11.80
N LEU A 180 -11.75 -4.36 12.71
CA LEU A 180 -11.45 -4.25 14.14
C LEU A 180 -10.92 -5.59 14.69
N ALA A 181 -11.58 -6.69 14.37
CA ALA A 181 -11.13 -8.03 14.75
C ALA A 181 -9.76 -8.39 14.16
N ALA A 182 -9.45 -7.91 12.94
CA ALA A 182 -8.13 -8.11 12.33
C ALA A 182 -7.03 -7.35 13.09
N ILE A 183 -7.32 -6.12 13.52
CA ILE A 183 -6.38 -5.32 14.32
C ILE A 183 -6.09 -6.01 15.65
N GLU A 184 -7.11 -6.56 16.33
CA GLU A 184 -6.96 -7.29 17.58
C GLU A 184 -6.06 -8.52 17.46
N ARG A 185 -6.00 -9.17 16.28
CA ARG A 185 -5.05 -10.26 16.01
C ARG A 185 -3.58 -9.81 15.94
N GLY A 186 -3.32 -8.50 15.89
CA GLY A 186 -1.98 -7.93 15.99
C GLY A 186 -1.10 -8.07 14.73
N ARG A 187 -1.68 -8.42 13.57
CA ARG A 187 -0.97 -8.54 12.29
C ARG A 187 -1.50 -7.60 11.21
N THR A 188 -2.53 -6.84 11.52
CA THR A 188 -3.18 -5.88 10.63
C THR A 188 -3.14 -4.49 11.23
N TRP A 189 -2.77 -3.50 10.42
CA TRP A 189 -2.76 -2.08 10.73
C TRP A 189 -3.70 -1.35 9.79
N VAL A 190 -4.16 -0.17 10.19
CA VAL A 190 -5.06 0.68 9.41
C VAL A 190 -4.46 2.06 9.27
N LYS A 191 -4.44 2.59 8.05
CA LYS A 191 -4.09 3.98 7.79
C LYS A 191 -5.30 4.88 8.04
N LEU A 192 -5.19 5.77 9.00
CA LEU A 192 -6.20 6.80 9.29
C LEU A 192 -6.01 7.96 8.31
N SER A 193 -6.34 7.75 7.06
CA SER A 193 -6.09 8.69 5.96
C SER A 193 -7.29 8.81 5.03
N ALA A 194 -7.28 9.82 4.16
CA ALA A 194 -8.31 10.07 3.14
C ALA A 194 -9.74 10.21 3.71
N GLY A 195 -9.89 10.85 4.87
CA GLY A 195 -11.19 11.06 5.52
C GLY A 195 -12.23 11.78 4.64
N PHE A 196 -11.77 12.54 3.63
CA PHE A 196 -12.64 13.16 2.63
C PHE A 196 -13.45 12.15 1.80
N ARG A 197 -12.98 10.89 1.69
CA ARG A 197 -13.68 9.81 0.97
C ARG A 197 -14.92 9.31 1.69
N PHE A 198 -15.08 9.66 2.95
CA PHE A 198 -16.22 9.29 3.81
C PHE A 198 -17.23 10.43 3.97
N ARG A 199 -16.99 11.61 3.41
CA ARG A 199 -17.99 12.65 3.34
C ARG A 199 -18.89 12.37 2.14
N GLN A 200 -20.18 12.20 2.41
CA GLN A 200 -21.16 12.30 1.35
C GLN A 200 -21.21 13.74 0.85
N PRO A 201 -21.41 13.97 -0.44
CA PRO A 201 -21.57 15.31 -0.98
C PRO A 201 -22.78 16.03 -0.40
#